data_fafb1d4293e0598bda5f70274ac0e1cf
#
_entry.id   fafb1d4293e0598bda5f70274ac0e1cf
#
_cell.length_a   1.000
_cell.length_b   1.000
_cell.length_c   1.000
_cell.angle_alpha   90.00
_cell.angle_beta   90.00
_cell.angle_gamma   90.00
#
_symmetry.space_group_name_H-M   'P 1'
#
loop_
_entity.id
_entity.type
_entity.pdbx_description
1 polymer ?
#
loop_
_entity_poly.entity_id
_entity_poly.type
_entity_poly.pdbx_seq_one_letter_code
_entity_poly.pdbx_strand_id
1 'polypeptide(L)'
;MPNGATRVTARRRLGGVGLALGVVVLLAAPACNDDSSDDGEASDSSAVGPSAPVELAPDEDLYALAEDFQPGEPGEVIAVQEVEGVDVDGTVLRVLYHSESIEGDDVAVSGIIVVPDGDAPVGGRNVLSWAHGTTGIADKCAPSLDPSGAGVGLVEPFLERDMVFVATDYEGLGTPGRHPYIAGVSEGRGTLDIVRAAIALGDRTGASERTVLWGHSQGGHAVLFANQMASDYAPELDVVGTVAGAPPSQLPLIAAALRDSPYRYYLGMTAAGWNAAYPDADLSLVLTPLGIDLLDEVDEVCAGELGAAWSRYEYEELITNDPNEVEPWATLLVENDPGYEVGASPVLIIHGENDEQIPVVSSQLLVTRMCEIGQDVERRTYPGQSHAGVIGPSMPEMLEWIDARLAGEAAASDCA
;
A
#
# COMPACT_ATOMS: atom_id res chain seq x y z
N MET A 1 28.12 -22.00 49.09
CA MET A 1 27.61 -23.33 49.53
C MET A 1 26.12 -23.38 49.26
N PRO A 2 25.56 -24.54 48.86
CA PRO A 2 25.56 -24.90 47.44
C PRO A 2 24.12 -25.15 46.88
N ASN A 3 24.03 -25.11 45.52
CA ASN A 3 23.39 -26.09 44.64
C ASN A 3 21.88 -26.39 44.68
N GLY A 4 21.28 -26.26 43.53
CA GLY A 4 20.04 -26.90 43.15
C GLY A 4 19.67 -26.68 41.70
N ALA A 5 20.45 -27.27 40.75
CA ALA A 5 20.09 -27.36 39.33
C ALA A 5 19.20 -28.57 39.11
N THR A 6 18.01 -28.40 38.57
CA THR A 6 17.15 -29.51 38.12
C THR A 6 17.08 -29.46 36.56
N ARG A 7 17.72 -30.46 35.95
CA ARG A 7 17.62 -30.78 34.52
C ARG A 7 16.29 -31.49 34.28
N VAL A 8 15.53 -31.02 33.29
CA VAL A 8 14.40 -31.77 32.70
C VAL A 8 14.84 -32.30 31.36
N THR A 9 14.85 -33.61 31.25
CA THR A 9 15.23 -34.40 30.07
C THR A 9 14.05 -34.52 29.10
N ALA A 10 14.26 -34.15 27.84
CA ALA A 10 13.34 -34.39 26.72
C ALA A 10 13.37 -35.88 26.30
N ARG A 11 12.21 -36.53 26.25
CA ARG A 11 11.99 -37.85 25.67
C ARG A 11 11.52 -37.71 24.23
N ARG A 12 12.37 -38.10 23.26
CA ARG A 12 11.98 -38.42 21.89
C ARG A 12 11.13 -39.69 21.85
N ARG A 13 10.01 -39.66 21.16
CA ARG A 13 9.31 -40.87 20.69
C ARG A 13 9.42 -40.93 19.16
N LEU A 14 10.10 -41.97 18.67
CA LEU A 14 10.05 -42.47 17.30
C LEU A 14 8.79 -43.39 17.20
N GLY A 15 8.09 -43.28 16.10
CA GLY A 15 7.08 -44.23 15.63
C GLY A 15 6.86 -43.94 14.15
N GLY A 16 7.16 -44.76 13.27
CA GLY A 16 6.81 -46.08 12.88
C GLY A 16 6.16 -45.96 11.50
N VAL A 17 6.95 -46.26 10.41
CA VAL A 17 6.52 -46.28 8.98
C VAL A 17 5.59 -47.47 8.81
N GLY A 18 4.38 -47.24 8.30
CA GLY A 18 3.45 -48.28 7.85
C GLY A 18 3.19 -48.14 6.36
N LEU A 19 3.74 -49.08 5.62
CA LEU A 19 3.53 -49.29 4.18
C LEU A 19 2.23 -50.09 3.98
N ALA A 20 1.24 -49.53 3.26
CA ALA A 20 0.06 -50.28 2.85
C ALA A 20 0.00 -50.36 1.33
N LEU A 21 0.20 -51.56 0.78
CA LEU A 21 -0.07 -51.94 -0.60
C LEU A 21 -1.59 -52.01 -0.81
N GLY A 22 -2.11 -51.24 -1.73
CA GLY A 22 -3.49 -51.36 -2.23
C GLY A 22 -3.55 -51.97 -3.60
N VAL A 23 -4.25 -53.10 -3.67
CA VAL A 23 -4.47 -53.94 -4.88
C VAL A 23 -5.50 -53.23 -5.79
N VAL A 24 -5.15 -53.09 -7.08
CA VAL A 24 -6.06 -52.63 -8.14
C VAL A 24 -6.83 -53.85 -8.66
N VAL A 25 -8.16 -53.83 -8.54
CA VAL A 25 -9.07 -54.77 -9.20
C VAL A 25 -9.76 -54.04 -10.37
N LEU A 26 -9.44 -54.46 -11.60
CA LEU A 26 -10.19 -54.11 -12.81
C LEU A 26 -11.44 -55.00 -12.89
N LEU A 27 -12.61 -54.36 -12.92
CA LEU A 27 -13.83 -55.04 -13.35
C LEU A 27 -14.35 -54.36 -14.62
N ALA A 28 -14.50 -55.13 -15.66
CA ALA A 28 -15.08 -54.76 -16.95
C ALA A 28 -16.62 -54.68 -16.85
N ALA A 29 -17.20 -53.65 -17.47
CA ALA A 29 -18.63 -53.49 -17.64
C ALA A 29 -19.12 -54.00 -19.01
N PRO A 30 -20.32 -54.48 -19.15
CA PRO A 30 -20.97 -54.57 -20.43
C PRO A 30 -21.86 -53.34 -20.72
N ALA A 31 -21.83 -52.92 -21.98
CA ALA A 31 -22.67 -51.89 -22.54
C ALA A 31 -24.15 -52.32 -22.62
N CYS A 32 -25.05 -51.44 -22.27
CA CYS A 32 -26.41 -51.43 -22.80
C CYS A 32 -26.75 -50.00 -23.27
N ASN A 33 -27.12 -49.90 -24.50
CA ASN A 33 -27.71 -48.74 -25.16
C ASN A 33 -29.10 -48.52 -24.61
N ASP A 34 -29.41 -47.27 -24.27
CA ASP A 34 -30.77 -46.77 -24.37
C ASP A 34 -30.76 -45.27 -24.70
N ASP A 35 -31.38 -44.96 -25.81
CA ASP A 35 -31.64 -43.64 -26.35
C ASP A 35 -32.69 -42.91 -25.47
N SER A 36 -32.28 -41.77 -24.88
CA SER A 36 -33.19 -40.70 -24.53
C SER A 36 -32.48 -39.37 -24.55
N SER A 37 -32.84 -38.58 -25.55
CA SER A 37 -32.53 -37.17 -25.71
C SER A 37 -33.03 -36.39 -24.49
N ASP A 38 -32.08 -35.87 -23.72
CA ASP A 38 -32.34 -34.80 -22.76
C ASP A 38 -31.37 -33.66 -23.09
N ASP A 39 -31.93 -32.57 -23.62
CA ASP A 39 -31.21 -31.33 -23.94
C ASP A 39 -30.86 -30.63 -22.62
N GLY A 40 -29.76 -31.07 -22.01
CA GLY A 40 -29.12 -30.35 -20.93
C GLY A 40 -28.27 -29.22 -21.52
N GLU A 41 -28.73 -27.99 -21.43
CA GLU A 41 -27.91 -26.80 -21.66
C GLU A 41 -26.69 -26.92 -20.77
N ALA A 42 -25.54 -27.19 -21.40
CA ALA A 42 -24.25 -26.95 -20.79
C ALA A 42 -24.15 -25.42 -20.65
N SER A 43 -24.20 -24.94 -19.42
CA SER A 43 -23.81 -23.56 -19.12
C SER A 43 -22.34 -23.44 -19.53
N ASP A 44 -22.13 -22.85 -20.68
CA ASP A 44 -20.84 -22.40 -21.16
C ASP A 44 -20.40 -21.25 -20.22
N SER A 45 -19.61 -21.58 -19.20
CA SER A 45 -18.85 -20.59 -18.47
C SER A 45 -17.71 -20.14 -19.38
N SER A 46 -18.05 -19.38 -20.42
CA SER A 46 -17.06 -18.59 -21.12
C SER A 46 -16.44 -17.66 -20.10
N ALA A 47 -15.17 -17.88 -19.77
CA ALA A 47 -14.34 -16.88 -19.09
C ALA A 47 -14.48 -15.59 -19.91
N VAL A 48 -15.14 -14.59 -19.37
CA VAL A 48 -15.18 -13.24 -19.94
C VAL A 48 -13.74 -12.76 -19.85
N GLY A 49 -13.09 -12.60 -21.00
CA GLY A 49 -11.75 -11.99 -21.02
C GLY A 49 -11.84 -10.55 -20.53
N PRO A 50 -10.69 -9.93 -20.15
CA PRO A 50 -10.68 -8.57 -19.62
C PRO A 50 -11.48 -7.65 -20.54
N SER A 51 -12.38 -6.87 -19.95
CA SER A 51 -13.17 -5.88 -20.68
C SER A 51 -12.28 -4.68 -21.02
N ALA A 52 -12.44 -4.09 -22.20
CA ALA A 52 -11.74 -2.84 -22.49
C ALA A 52 -12.22 -1.75 -21.49
N PRO A 53 -11.29 -0.93 -20.96
CA PRO A 53 -11.66 0.14 -20.03
C PRO A 53 -12.67 1.12 -20.63
N VAL A 54 -13.52 1.70 -19.77
CA VAL A 54 -14.44 2.76 -20.18
C VAL A 54 -13.62 4.03 -20.41
N GLU A 55 -13.64 4.55 -21.64
CA GLU A 55 -13.02 5.85 -21.97
C GLU A 55 -14.00 6.97 -21.64
N LEU A 56 -13.62 7.87 -20.75
CA LEU A 56 -14.46 8.98 -20.30
C LEU A 56 -14.02 10.31 -20.92
N ALA A 57 -15.01 11.15 -21.26
CA ALA A 57 -14.75 12.53 -21.62
C ALA A 57 -14.29 13.35 -20.37
N PRO A 58 -13.58 14.50 -20.57
CA PRO A 58 -13.05 15.27 -19.44
C PRO A 58 -14.09 15.82 -18.46
N ASP A 59 -15.37 15.91 -18.84
CA ASP A 59 -16.48 16.40 -18.03
C ASP A 59 -17.34 15.28 -17.42
N GLU A 60 -17.01 14.01 -17.66
CA GLU A 60 -17.70 12.87 -17.07
C GLU A 60 -17.09 12.54 -15.68
N ASP A 61 -17.94 12.02 -14.79
CA ASP A 61 -17.55 11.67 -13.43
C ASP A 61 -17.00 10.23 -13.38
N LEU A 62 -15.69 10.09 -13.28
CA LEU A 62 -15.03 8.79 -13.18
C LEU A 62 -15.41 8.06 -11.89
N TYR A 63 -15.58 8.79 -10.79
CA TYR A 63 -15.82 8.20 -9.48
C TYR A 63 -17.24 7.60 -9.37
N ALA A 64 -18.18 8.07 -10.16
CA ALA A 64 -19.52 7.48 -10.23
C ALA A 64 -19.51 6.02 -10.72
N LEU A 65 -18.46 5.59 -11.44
CA LEU A 65 -18.31 4.19 -11.88
C LEU A 65 -17.81 3.27 -10.77
N ALA A 66 -17.25 3.80 -9.69
CA ALA A 66 -16.79 3.01 -8.58
C ALA A 66 -17.90 2.39 -7.73
N GLU A 67 -19.15 2.85 -7.88
CA GLU A 67 -20.31 2.33 -7.16
C GLU A 67 -20.87 1.03 -7.75
N ASP A 68 -20.65 0.77 -9.05
CA ASP A 68 -21.24 -0.39 -9.75
C ASP A 68 -20.32 -0.85 -10.90
N PHE A 69 -19.18 -1.45 -10.54
CA PHE A 69 -18.22 -2.04 -11.48
C PHE A 69 -18.39 -3.55 -11.55
N GLN A 70 -17.96 -4.16 -12.65
CA GLN A 70 -17.95 -5.62 -12.78
C GLN A 70 -16.70 -6.19 -12.12
N PRO A 71 -16.73 -7.39 -11.51
CA PRO A 71 -15.55 -8.01 -10.93
C PRO A 71 -14.41 -8.14 -11.93
N GLY A 72 -13.16 -7.87 -11.47
CA GLY A 72 -11.95 -7.93 -12.27
C GLY A 72 -10.75 -8.40 -11.49
N GLU A 73 -9.61 -8.50 -12.17
CA GLU A 73 -8.33 -8.88 -11.56
C GLU A 73 -7.57 -7.62 -11.09
N PRO A 74 -6.74 -7.70 -10.03
CA PRO A 74 -5.95 -6.56 -9.56
C PRO A 74 -5.14 -5.90 -10.67
N GLY A 75 -5.30 -4.57 -10.83
CA GLY A 75 -4.70 -3.77 -11.89
C GLY A 75 -5.46 -3.76 -13.21
N GLU A 76 -6.57 -4.48 -13.37
CA GLU A 76 -7.45 -4.30 -14.53
C GLU A 76 -8.09 -2.90 -14.47
N VAL A 77 -8.08 -2.17 -15.60
CA VAL A 77 -8.57 -0.80 -15.65
C VAL A 77 -10.08 -0.79 -15.90
N ILE A 78 -10.83 -0.24 -14.96
CA ILE A 78 -12.28 -0.04 -15.06
C ILE A 78 -12.59 1.13 -15.99
N ALA A 79 -11.95 2.28 -15.74
CA ALA A 79 -12.15 3.49 -16.52
C ALA A 79 -10.87 4.33 -16.59
N VAL A 80 -10.76 5.11 -17.67
CA VAL A 80 -9.67 6.05 -17.89
C VAL A 80 -10.19 7.36 -18.46
N GLN A 81 -9.61 8.46 -17.99
CA GLN A 81 -9.97 9.83 -18.38
C GLN A 81 -8.69 10.65 -18.57
N GLU A 82 -8.52 11.30 -19.73
CA GLU A 82 -7.43 12.24 -19.92
C GLU A 82 -7.76 13.58 -19.23
N VAL A 83 -6.79 14.11 -18.48
CA VAL A 83 -6.94 15.36 -17.72
C VAL A 83 -6.20 16.48 -18.43
N GLU A 84 -6.93 17.49 -18.87
CA GLU A 84 -6.38 18.66 -19.54
C GLU A 84 -6.01 19.78 -18.54
N GLY A 85 -5.06 20.63 -18.93
CA GLY A 85 -4.74 21.86 -18.20
C GLY A 85 -3.84 21.70 -16.97
N VAL A 86 -3.24 20.54 -16.80
CA VAL A 86 -2.17 20.29 -15.82
C VAL A 86 -0.85 20.73 -16.45
N ASP A 87 -0.07 21.56 -15.73
CA ASP A 87 1.24 22.06 -16.18
C ASP A 87 2.33 21.03 -15.94
N VAL A 88 2.51 20.11 -16.90
CA VAL A 88 3.47 19.01 -16.87
C VAL A 88 3.88 18.62 -18.29
N ASP A 89 5.13 18.22 -18.48
CA ASP A 89 5.65 17.78 -19.79
C ASP A 89 5.25 16.31 -20.05
N GLY A 90 3.95 16.06 -20.29
CA GLY A 90 3.40 14.72 -20.48
C GLY A 90 1.87 14.68 -20.51
N THR A 91 1.33 13.50 -20.73
CA THR A 91 -0.11 13.24 -20.69
C THR A 91 -0.52 12.76 -19.29
N VAL A 92 -1.51 13.42 -18.68
CA VAL A 92 -2.09 13.04 -17.39
C VAL A 92 -3.37 12.23 -17.60
N LEU A 93 -3.40 11.04 -17.07
CA LEU A 93 -4.56 10.16 -17.08
C LEU A 93 -5.07 9.99 -15.65
N ARG A 94 -6.35 10.17 -15.41
CA ARG A 94 -7.03 9.71 -14.21
C ARG A 94 -7.56 8.32 -14.51
N VAL A 95 -7.35 7.37 -13.58
CA VAL A 95 -7.76 5.98 -13.75
C VAL A 95 -8.60 5.50 -12.57
N LEU A 96 -9.53 4.60 -12.87
CA LEU A 96 -10.20 3.74 -11.91
C LEU A 96 -9.81 2.31 -12.25
N TYR A 97 -9.32 1.55 -11.27
CA TYR A 97 -8.78 0.22 -11.48
C TYR A 97 -9.14 -0.73 -10.33
N HIS A 98 -9.06 -2.02 -10.59
CA HIS A 98 -9.27 -3.08 -9.61
C HIS A 98 -8.07 -3.21 -8.67
N SER A 99 -8.34 -3.38 -7.39
CA SER A 99 -7.39 -3.78 -6.37
C SER A 99 -8.08 -4.72 -5.38
N GLU A 100 -7.39 -5.12 -4.33
CA GLU A 100 -7.96 -5.98 -3.30
C GLU A 100 -7.93 -5.30 -1.94
N SER A 101 -9.01 -5.42 -1.19
CA SER A 101 -9.07 -5.08 0.23
C SER A 101 -8.13 -5.97 1.08
N ILE A 102 -7.99 -5.69 2.37
CA ILE A 102 -7.22 -6.55 3.29
C ILE A 102 -7.73 -8.00 3.27
N GLU A 103 -9.04 -8.20 3.17
CA GLU A 103 -9.67 -9.53 3.15
C GLU A 103 -9.59 -10.23 1.79
N GLY A 104 -9.10 -9.52 0.74
CA GLY A 104 -9.00 -10.04 -0.62
C GLY A 104 -10.26 -9.85 -1.46
N ASP A 105 -11.15 -8.97 -1.02
CA ASP A 105 -12.31 -8.58 -1.81
C ASP A 105 -11.90 -7.60 -2.92
N ASP A 106 -12.50 -7.74 -4.10
CA ASP A 106 -12.29 -6.84 -5.22
C ASP A 106 -12.86 -5.44 -4.92
N VAL A 107 -12.01 -4.43 -5.01
CA VAL A 107 -12.35 -3.03 -4.74
C VAL A 107 -11.92 -2.13 -5.89
N ALA A 108 -12.71 -1.08 -6.15
CA ALA A 108 -12.33 -0.04 -7.09
C ALA A 108 -11.41 0.99 -6.40
N VAL A 109 -10.28 1.31 -7.04
CA VAL A 109 -9.33 2.30 -6.53
C VAL A 109 -9.04 3.33 -7.62
N SER A 110 -8.98 4.60 -7.27
CA SER A 110 -8.62 5.69 -8.18
C SER A 110 -7.14 6.07 -8.09
N GLY A 111 -6.67 6.79 -9.11
CA GLY A 111 -5.33 7.34 -9.12
C GLY A 111 -5.01 8.09 -10.40
N ILE A 112 -3.76 8.52 -10.53
CA ILE A 112 -3.25 9.16 -11.73
C ILE A 112 -2.08 8.40 -12.35
N ILE A 113 -1.97 8.50 -13.67
CA ILE A 113 -0.82 8.05 -14.45
C ILE A 113 -0.34 9.23 -15.28
N VAL A 114 0.94 9.57 -15.17
CA VAL A 114 1.56 10.61 -16.01
C VAL A 114 2.56 9.95 -16.95
N VAL A 115 2.33 10.14 -18.23
CA VAL A 115 3.08 9.53 -19.32
C VAL A 115 3.97 10.56 -19.99
N PRO A 116 5.30 10.36 -20.07
CA PRO A 116 6.19 11.27 -20.78
C PRO A 116 5.82 11.40 -22.27
N ASP A 117 6.07 12.56 -22.86
CA ASP A 117 5.91 12.78 -24.30
C ASP A 117 6.84 11.87 -25.13
N GLY A 118 6.41 11.53 -26.33
CA GLY A 118 7.19 10.75 -27.30
C GLY A 118 6.93 9.25 -27.26
N ASP A 119 7.65 8.51 -28.10
CA ASP A 119 7.50 7.06 -28.24
C ASP A 119 8.25 6.34 -27.09
N ALA A 120 7.64 5.29 -26.54
CA ALA A 120 8.29 4.46 -25.55
C ALA A 120 9.54 3.75 -26.14
N PRO A 121 10.60 3.58 -25.35
CA PRO A 121 11.80 2.84 -25.77
C PRO A 121 11.49 1.37 -26.01
N VAL A 122 12.38 0.70 -26.74
CA VAL A 122 12.29 -0.76 -26.88
C VAL A 122 12.42 -1.41 -25.50
N GLY A 123 11.41 -2.15 -25.09
CA GLY A 123 11.31 -2.78 -23.76
C GLY A 123 10.41 -2.03 -22.80
N GLY A 124 9.82 -0.91 -23.22
CA GLY A 124 8.91 -0.10 -22.42
C GLY A 124 9.61 0.89 -21.50
N ARG A 125 8.83 1.77 -20.88
CA ARG A 125 9.28 2.77 -19.89
C ARG A 125 9.33 2.15 -18.51
N ASN A 126 10.36 2.47 -17.74
CA ASN A 126 10.36 2.17 -16.31
C ASN A 126 9.21 2.90 -15.63
N VAL A 127 8.70 2.34 -14.54
CA VAL A 127 7.59 2.94 -13.79
C VAL A 127 8.10 3.43 -12.44
N LEU A 128 7.70 4.64 -12.06
CA LEU A 128 7.77 5.09 -10.67
C LEU A 128 6.37 5.06 -10.07
N SER A 129 6.16 4.23 -9.05
CA SER A 129 4.93 4.22 -8.25
C SER A 129 5.11 5.13 -7.04
N TRP A 130 4.37 6.23 -7.03
CA TRP A 130 4.32 7.19 -5.94
C TRP A 130 3.17 6.88 -5.00
N ALA A 131 3.50 6.71 -3.74
CA ALA A 131 2.58 6.55 -2.63
C ALA A 131 2.55 7.87 -1.82
N HIS A 132 1.40 8.55 -1.83
CA HIS A 132 1.28 9.87 -1.21
C HIS A 132 1.22 9.82 0.32
N GLY A 133 1.58 10.94 0.97
CA GLY A 133 1.40 11.14 2.40
C GLY A 133 -0.06 11.43 2.75
N THR A 134 -0.35 11.52 4.04
CA THR A 134 -1.71 11.70 4.58
C THR A 134 -2.41 12.94 4.03
N THR A 135 -3.53 12.74 3.37
CA THR A 135 -4.44 13.80 2.89
C THR A 135 -5.75 13.87 3.70
N GLY A 136 -6.16 12.77 4.27
CA GLY A 136 -7.41 12.54 4.98
C GLY A 136 -7.91 11.13 4.71
N ILE A 137 -9.12 10.81 5.17
CA ILE A 137 -9.81 9.55 4.84
C ILE A 137 -11.18 9.78 4.20
N ALA A 138 -11.61 11.03 4.04
CA ALA A 138 -12.81 11.40 3.31
C ALA A 138 -12.59 11.36 1.80
N ASP A 139 -13.59 10.96 1.02
CA ASP A 139 -13.52 10.86 -0.45
C ASP A 139 -12.97 12.10 -1.12
N LYS A 140 -13.38 13.28 -0.67
CA LYS A 140 -12.89 14.57 -1.23
C LYS A 140 -11.40 14.82 -1.03
N CYS A 141 -10.71 13.99 -0.24
CA CYS A 141 -9.28 14.09 0.02
C CYS A 141 -8.44 13.24 -0.95
N ALA A 142 -9.10 12.50 -1.87
CA ALA A 142 -8.42 11.76 -2.90
C ALA A 142 -7.56 12.69 -3.79
N PRO A 143 -6.24 12.48 -3.87
CA PRO A 143 -5.36 13.36 -4.65
C PRO A 143 -5.73 13.45 -6.13
N SER A 144 -6.24 12.40 -6.74
CA SER A 144 -6.61 12.39 -8.15
C SER A 144 -7.81 13.29 -8.50
N LEU A 145 -8.58 13.76 -7.50
CA LEU A 145 -9.62 14.79 -7.71
C LEU A 145 -9.03 16.12 -8.18
N ASP A 146 -7.85 16.48 -7.66
CA ASP A 146 -7.06 17.63 -8.13
C ASP A 146 -5.64 17.17 -8.51
N PRO A 147 -5.44 16.67 -9.75
CA PRO A 147 -4.15 16.17 -10.17
C PRO A 147 -3.01 17.19 -10.07
N SER A 148 -3.31 18.49 -10.11
CA SER A 148 -2.29 19.53 -9.95
C SER A 148 -1.65 19.54 -8.55
N GLY A 149 -2.39 19.02 -7.54
CA GLY A 149 -1.94 18.87 -6.16
C GLY A 149 -1.44 17.46 -5.82
N ALA A 150 -1.75 16.45 -6.63
CA ALA A 150 -1.56 15.02 -6.35
C ALA A 150 -0.11 14.51 -6.47
N GLY A 151 0.88 15.31 -6.13
CA GLY A 151 2.29 14.96 -6.32
C GLY A 151 2.82 15.28 -7.73
N VAL A 152 1.99 15.83 -8.63
CA VAL A 152 2.41 16.27 -9.97
C VAL A 152 3.56 17.29 -9.89
N GLY A 153 3.67 18.08 -8.83
CA GLY A 153 4.84 18.93 -8.59
C GLY A 153 6.16 18.18 -8.35
N LEU A 154 6.12 16.84 -8.19
CA LEU A 154 7.29 15.97 -8.00
C LEU A 154 7.63 15.14 -9.24
N VAL A 155 6.81 15.23 -10.29
CA VAL A 155 6.84 14.33 -11.47
C VAL A 155 7.98 14.63 -12.43
N GLU A 156 8.30 15.91 -12.68
CA GLU A 156 9.25 16.36 -13.70
C GLU A 156 10.58 15.59 -13.71
N PRO A 157 11.28 15.36 -12.58
CA PRO A 157 12.53 14.63 -12.60
C PRO A 157 12.44 13.19 -13.11
N PHE A 158 11.25 12.58 -13.06
CA PHE A 158 10.99 11.24 -13.55
C PHE A 158 10.59 11.23 -15.03
N LEU A 159 9.83 12.23 -15.49
CA LEU A 159 9.54 12.41 -16.91
C LEU A 159 10.84 12.69 -17.70
N GLU A 160 11.76 13.50 -17.15
CA GLU A 160 13.10 13.72 -17.74
C GLU A 160 13.91 12.42 -17.89
N ARG A 161 13.56 11.35 -17.14
CA ARG A 161 14.14 10.00 -17.21
C ARG A 161 13.34 9.05 -18.08
N ASP A 162 12.35 9.56 -18.81
CA ASP A 162 11.42 8.76 -19.61
C ASP A 162 10.72 7.66 -18.79
N MET A 163 10.36 7.97 -17.53
CA MET A 163 9.62 7.08 -16.64
C MET A 163 8.13 7.42 -16.65
N VAL A 164 7.28 6.40 -16.66
CA VAL A 164 5.85 6.57 -16.33
C VAL A 164 5.74 6.79 -14.82
N PHE A 165 5.07 7.86 -14.42
CA PHE A 165 4.78 8.14 -13.01
C PHE A 165 3.34 7.72 -12.73
N VAL A 166 3.15 6.88 -11.71
CA VAL A 166 1.83 6.45 -11.26
C VAL A 166 1.63 6.80 -9.80
N ALA A 167 0.42 7.21 -9.40
CA ALA A 167 0.08 7.57 -8.03
C ALA A 167 -1.32 7.07 -7.69
N THR A 168 -1.39 6.10 -6.79
CA THR A 168 -2.66 5.59 -6.23
C THR A 168 -3.25 6.59 -5.26
N ASP A 169 -4.57 6.65 -5.17
CA ASP A 169 -5.27 7.34 -4.07
C ASP A 169 -5.44 6.43 -2.84
N TYR A 170 -5.19 5.12 -2.97
CA TYR A 170 -5.52 4.02 -2.06
C TYR A 170 -7.01 3.66 -2.03
N GLU A 171 -7.33 2.47 -1.51
CA GLU A 171 -8.69 1.98 -1.25
C GLU A 171 -9.49 3.00 -0.41
N GLY A 172 -10.74 3.26 -0.80
CA GLY A 172 -11.68 4.08 -0.04
C GLY A 172 -11.35 5.56 0.02
N LEU A 173 -10.48 6.09 -0.87
CA LEU A 173 -10.33 7.52 -1.11
C LEU A 173 -10.93 7.87 -2.49
N GLY A 174 -12.05 8.59 -2.48
CA GLY A 174 -12.83 8.91 -3.68
C GLY A 174 -13.61 7.73 -4.25
N THR A 175 -13.56 6.57 -3.63
CA THR A 175 -14.23 5.33 -4.02
C THR A 175 -14.97 4.73 -2.82
N PRO A 176 -15.97 3.83 -3.02
CA PRO A 176 -16.79 3.29 -1.94
C PRO A 176 -15.97 2.64 -0.82
N GLY A 177 -16.44 2.83 0.40
CA GLY A 177 -15.79 2.34 1.62
C GLY A 177 -15.02 3.44 2.34
N ARG A 178 -14.56 3.15 3.54
CA ARG A 178 -13.70 4.08 4.30
C ARG A 178 -12.25 3.66 4.10
N HIS A 179 -11.39 4.63 3.75
CA HIS A 179 -9.96 4.38 3.60
C HIS A 179 -9.34 3.70 4.84
N PRO A 180 -8.75 2.49 4.68
CA PRO A 180 -8.11 1.75 5.78
C PRO A 180 -6.72 2.36 6.09
N TYR A 181 -6.73 3.59 6.59
CA TYR A 181 -5.55 4.40 6.85
C TYR A 181 -4.50 3.67 7.70
N ILE A 182 -3.26 3.61 7.25
CA ILE A 182 -2.14 2.86 7.88
C ILE A 182 -2.44 1.36 8.03
N ALA A 183 -3.23 0.81 7.12
CA ALA A 183 -3.38 -0.63 6.97
C ALA A 183 -2.47 -1.11 5.83
N GLY A 184 -1.30 -1.64 6.20
CA GLY A 184 -0.19 -1.81 5.26
C GLY A 184 -0.50 -2.69 4.07
N VAL A 185 -1.30 -3.75 4.25
CA VAL A 185 -1.66 -4.68 3.15
C VAL A 185 -2.49 -3.97 2.08
N SER A 186 -3.53 -3.22 2.46
CA SER A 186 -4.37 -2.49 1.51
C SER A 186 -3.58 -1.40 0.78
N GLU A 187 -2.83 -0.57 1.51
CA GLU A 187 -2.00 0.50 0.92
C GLU A 187 -0.92 -0.06 -0.02
N GLY A 188 -0.30 -1.19 0.36
CA GLY A 188 0.70 -1.87 -0.45
C GLY A 188 0.12 -2.44 -1.75
N ARG A 189 -1.07 -3.05 -1.69
CA ARG A 189 -1.78 -3.55 -2.87
C ARG A 189 -2.09 -2.42 -3.85
N GLY A 190 -2.75 -1.35 -3.41
CA GLY A 190 -3.04 -0.20 -4.26
C GLY A 190 -1.78 0.39 -4.92
N THR A 191 -0.64 0.41 -4.20
CA THR A 191 0.66 0.88 -4.71
C THR A 191 1.22 -0.01 -5.83
N LEU A 192 0.99 -1.33 -5.78
CA LEU A 192 1.40 -2.28 -6.81
C LEU A 192 0.39 -2.34 -7.98
N ASP A 193 -0.90 -2.31 -7.68
CA ASP A 193 -1.95 -2.50 -8.69
C ASP A 193 -2.07 -1.32 -9.64
N ILE A 194 -1.74 -0.10 -9.21
CA ILE A 194 -1.69 1.03 -10.15
C ILE A 194 -0.55 0.89 -11.18
N VAL A 195 0.54 0.16 -10.86
CA VAL A 195 1.57 -0.20 -11.83
C VAL A 195 1.00 -1.17 -12.85
N ARG A 196 0.26 -2.19 -12.40
CA ARG A 196 -0.46 -3.13 -13.27
C ARG A 196 -1.44 -2.40 -14.19
N ALA A 197 -2.19 -1.41 -13.64
CA ALA A 197 -3.09 -0.57 -14.42
C ALA A 197 -2.37 0.20 -15.51
N ALA A 198 -1.20 0.77 -15.22
CA ALA A 198 -0.39 1.44 -16.23
C ALA A 198 0.07 0.49 -17.32
N ILE A 199 0.50 -0.73 -16.97
CA ILE A 199 0.90 -1.78 -17.94
C ILE A 199 -0.31 -2.22 -18.78
N ALA A 200 -1.48 -2.40 -18.17
CA ALA A 200 -2.71 -2.82 -18.85
C ALA A 200 -3.18 -1.83 -19.92
N LEU A 201 -2.85 -0.54 -19.79
CA LEU A 201 -3.13 0.48 -20.81
C LEU A 201 -2.22 0.38 -22.04
N GLY A 202 -1.25 -0.52 -22.07
CA GLY A 202 -0.45 -0.90 -23.24
C GLY A 202 0.26 0.25 -23.91
N ASP A 203 0.04 0.41 -25.23
CA ASP A 203 0.71 1.46 -26.04
C ASP A 203 0.41 2.89 -25.56
N ARG A 204 -0.66 3.10 -24.79
CA ARG A 204 -1.01 4.42 -24.26
C ARG A 204 -0.01 4.94 -23.24
N THR A 205 0.58 4.06 -22.45
CA THR A 205 1.58 4.40 -21.44
C THR A 205 2.98 3.96 -21.84
N GLY A 206 3.08 2.85 -22.56
CA GLY A 206 4.34 2.17 -22.85
C GLY A 206 5.05 1.68 -21.58
N ALA A 207 4.33 1.50 -20.46
CA ALA A 207 4.88 1.05 -19.19
C ALA A 207 5.41 -0.39 -19.28
N SER A 208 6.53 -0.66 -18.61
CA SER A 208 7.09 -2.01 -18.43
C SER A 208 6.89 -2.48 -16.99
N GLU A 209 7.21 -3.73 -16.72
CA GLU A 209 7.17 -4.31 -15.37
C GLU A 209 8.26 -3.76 -14.43
N ARG A 210 9.28 -3.05 -14.99
CA ARG A 210 10.42 -2.55 -14.24
C ARG A 210 10.07 -1.32 -13.43
N THR A 211 9.99 -1.48 -12.10
CA THR A 211 9.33 -0.54 -11.19
C THR A 211 10.26 -0.11 -10.07
N VAL A 212 10.16 1.18 -9.70
CA VAL A 212 10.66 1.76 -8.48
C VAL A 212 9.48 2.22 -7.63
N LEU A 213 9.50 1.89 -6.33
CA LEU A 213 8.49 2.36 -5.37
C LEU A 213 9.04 3.58 -4.62
N TRP A 214 8.27 4.65 -4.52
CA TRP A 214 8.63 5.82 -3.71
C TRP A 214 7.40 6.35 -2.97
N GLY A 215 7.56 6.62 -1.69
CA GLY A 215 6.49 7.21 -0.89
C GLY A 215 7.04 7.99 0.30
N HIS A 216 6.22 8.90 0.84
CA HIS A 216 6.58 9.73 1.99
C HIS A 216 5.49 9.68 3.07
N SER A 217 5.88 9.65 4.35
CA SER A 217 4.94 9.58 5.48
C SER A 217 4.06 8.32 5.38
N GLN A 218 2.73 8.42 5.35
CA GLN A 218 1.83 7.30 5.03
C GLN A 218 2.32 6.53 3.79
N GLY A 219 2.69 7.24 2.72
CA GLY A 219 3.23 6.61 1.52
C GLY A 219 4.56 5.89 1.74
N GLY A 220 5.40 6.37 2.67
CA GLY A 220 6.60 5.66 3.09
C GLY A 220 6.29 4.33 3.77
N HIS A 221 5.21 4.26 4.54
CA HIS A 221 4.68 3.03 5.10
C HIS A 221 4.12 2.11 3.99
N ALA A 222 3.30 2.65 3.10
CA ALA A 222 2.70 1.92 1.99
C ALA A 222 3.74 1.24 1.09
N VAL A 223 4.81 1.94 0.68
CA VAL A 223 5.85 1.35 -0.18
C VAL A 223 6.69 0.28 0.52
N LEU A 224 6.84 0.35 1.85
CA LEU A 224 7.50 -0.71 2.60
C LEU A 224 6.66 -2.00 2.59
N PHE A 225 5.34 -1.91 2.77
CA PHE A 225 4.44 -3.05 2.63
C PHE A 225 4.37 -3.54 1.19
N ALA A 226 4.27 -2.64 0.20
CA ALA A 226 4.34 -3.00 -1.22
C ALA A 226 5.61 -3.80 -1.54
N ASN A 227 6.78 -3.35 -1.05
CA ASN A 227 8.05 -4.05 -1.23
C ASN A 227 8.05 -5.44 -0.57
N GLN A 228 7.51 -5.57 0.65
CA GLN A 228 7.45 -6.85 1.36
C GLN A 228 6.58 -7.87 0.63
N MET A 229 5.45 -7.45 0.06
CA MET A 229 4.49 -8.34 -0.57
C MET A 229 4.71 -8.54 -2.07
N ALA A 230 5.54 -7.72 -2.74
CA ALA A 230 5.66 -7.72 -4.19
C ALA A 230 5.98 -9.10 -4.78
N SER A 231 6.89 -9.87 -4.16
CA SER A 231 7.29 -11.19 -4.68
C SER A 231 6.15 -12.22 -4.67
N ASP A 232 5.20 -12.10 -3.73
CA ASP A 232 4.10 -13.05 -3.58
C ASP A 232 2.81 -12.53 -4.24
N TYR A 233 2.54 -11.24 -4.12
CA TYR A 233 1.31 -10.60 -4.61
C TYR A 233 1.41 -10.17 -6.09
N ALA A 234 2.57 -9.63 -6.50
CA ALA A 234 2.79 -9.09 -7.85
C ALA A 234 4.10 -9.65 -8.46
N PRO A 235 4.26 -10.98 -8.56
CA PRO A 235 5.52 -11.61 -8.98
C PRO A 235 5.93 -11.28 -10.42
N GLU A 236 5.04 -10.74 -11.23
CA GLU A 236 5.32 -10.25 -12.57
C GLU A 236 6.04 -8.90 -12.60
N LEU A 237 5.97 -8.11 -11.51
CA LEU A 237 6.64 -6.81 -11.43
C LEU A 237 8.11 -6.97 -11.03
N ASP A 238 9.02 -6.32 -11.78
CA ASP A 238 10.44 -6.22 -11.45
C ASP A 238 10.68 -4.99 -10.55
N VAL A 239 10.38 -5.11 -9.26
CA VAL A 239 10.63 -4.04 -8.30
C VAL A 239 12.12 -3.96 -8.00
N VAL A 240 12.81 -2.95 -8.54
CA VAL A 240 14.27 -2.82 -8.48
C VAL A 240 14.78 -1.96 -7.34
N GLY A 241 13.92 -1.17 -6.70
CA GLY A 241 14.27 -0.32 -5.56
C GLY A 241 13.06 0.30 -4.89
N THR A 242 13.16 0.54 -3.59
CA THR A 242 12.11 1.14 -2.77
C THR A 242 12.67 2.30 -1.97
N VAL A 243 12.04 3.47 -2.06
CA VAL A 243 12.42 4.67 -1.29
C VAL A 243 11.30 5.02 -0.33
N ALA A 244 11.57 4.98 0.97
CA ALA A 244 10.63 5.30 2.04
C ALA A 244 11.05 6.58 2.77
N GLY A 245 10.32 7.67 2.53
CA GLY A 245 10.54 8.96 3.19
C GLY A 245 9.77 9.04 4.51
N ALA A 246 10.46 9.28 5.62
CA ALA A 246 9.87 9.47 6.96
C ALA A 246 8.74 8.45 7.28
N PRO A 247 8.94 7.12 7.05
CA PRO A 247 7.87 6.15 7.16
C PRO A 247 7.40 5.99 8.60
N PRO A 248 6.08 6.00 8.90
CA PRO A 248 5.56 5.48 10.14
C PRO A 248 6.02 4.03 10.33
N SER A 249 6.80 3.81 11.36
CA SER A 249 7.32 2.50 11.78
C SER A 249 7.55 2.51 13.28
N GLN A 250 7.59 1.35 13.92
CA GLN A 250 7.48 1.28 15.37
C GLN A 250 6.12 1.88 15.82
N LEU A 251 5.02 1.43 15.19
CA LEU A 251 3.68 2.00 15.43
C LEU A 251 3.30 2.07 16.92
N PRO A 252 3.65 1.10 17.78
CA PRO A 252 3.45 1.24 19.22
C PRO A 252 4.16 2.46 19.83
N LEU A 253 5.38 2.79 19.36
CA LEU A 253 6.12 3.97 19.81
C LEU A 253 5.48 5.26 19.28
N ILE A 254 5.04 5.26 18.02
CA ILE A 254 4.37 6.41 17.41
C ILE A 254 3.04 6.70 18.10
N ALA A 255 2.22 5.68 18.39
CA ALA A 255 0.97 5.84 19.12
C ALA A 255 1.20 6.51 20.49
N ALA A 256 2.24 6.10 21.21
CA ALA A 256 2.62 6.72 22.47
C ALA A 256 3.14 8.18 22.29
N ALA A 257 3.92 8.46 21.24
CA ALA A 257 4.45 9.79 20.96
C ALA A 257 3.36 10.78 20.53
N LEU A 258 2.31 10.33 19.87
CA LEU A 258 1.19 11.16 19.43
C LEU A 258 0.31 11.65 20.58
N ARG A 259 0.38 11.05 21.76
CA ARG A 259 -0.41 11.42 22.95
C ARG A 259 -0.36 12.93 23.24
N ASP A 260 0.85 13.48 23.32
CA ASP A 260 1.08 14.90 23.66
C ASP A 260 1.37 15.77 22.42
N SER A 261 1.12 15.22 21.21
CA SER A 261 1.41 15.86 19.94
C SER A 261 0.21 16.62 19.38
N PRO A 262 0.40 17.72 18.65
CA PRO A 262 -0.67 18.36 17.88
C PRO A 262 -1.18 17.44 16.74
N TYR A 263 -0.44 16.38 16.40
CA TYR A 263 -0.78 15.40 15.38
C TYR A 263 -1.59 14.20 15.93
N ARG A 264 -2.11 14.28 17.16
CA ARG A 264 -2.92 13.20 17.79
C ARG A 264 -4.15 12.77 16.98
N TYR A 265 -4.63 13.60 16.07
CA TYR A 265 -5.72 13.26 15.14
C TYR A 265 -5.39 12.07 14.22
N TYR A 266 -4.12 11.75 13.99
CA TYR A 266 -3.73 10.53 13.30
C TYR A 266 -4.21 9.26 14.03
N LEU A 267 -4.27 9.29 15.37
CA LEU A 267 -4.86 8.18 16.14
C LEU A 267 -6.35 7.99 15.83
N GLY A 268 -7.09 9.11 15.66
CA GLY A 268 -8.49 9.08 15.24
C GLY A 268 -8.67 8.53 13.84
N MET A 269 -7.87 8.99 12.89
CA MET A 269 -7.89 8.48 11.52
C MET A 269 -7.55 6.99 11.47
N THR A 270 -6.50 6.56 12.19
CA THR A 270 -6.13 5.13 12.28
C THR A 270 -7.27 4.32 12.92
N ALA A 271 -7.88 4.83 13.99
CA ALA A 271 -9.00 4.14 14.63
C ALA A 271 -10.20 3.99 13.68
N ALA A 272 -10.54 5.04 12.95
CA ALA A 272 -11.63 5.01 11.97
C ALA A 272 -11.35 4.05 10.81
N GLY A 273 -10.15 4.12 10.23
CA GLY A 273 -9.74 3.24 9.12
C GLY A 273 -9.67 1.78 9.53
N TRP A 274 -9.06 1.48 10.70
CA TRP A 274 -8.95 0.10 11.18
C TRP A 274 -10.29 -0.49 11.62
N ASN A 275 -11.19 0.32 12.19
CA ASN A 275 -12.55 -0.15 12.48
C ASN A 275 -13.31 -0.55 11.21
N ALA A 276 -13.05 0.11 10.08
CA ALA A 276 -13.63 -0.28 8.80
C ALA A 276 -12.97 -1.54 8.21
N ALA A 277 -11.65 -1.70 8.37
CA ALA A 277 -10.86 -2.76 7.77
C ALA A 277 -10.81 -4.06 8.59
N TYR A 278 -10.90 -3.96 9.92
CA TYR A 278 -10.76 -5.09 10.83
C TYR A 278 -12.04 -5.26 11.67
N PRO A 279 -12.83 -6.33 11.46
CA PRO A 279 -14.13 -6.51 12.12
C PRO A 279 -14.09 -6.47 13.66
N ASP A 280 -12.97 -6.87 14.26
CA ASP A 280 -12.79 -6.93 15.72
C ASP A 280 -12.27 -5.60 16.32
N ALA A 281 -11.93 -4.59 15.50
CA ALA A 281 -11.41 -3.30 15.96
C ALA A 281 -12.53 -2.40 16.49
N ASP A 282 -13.09 -2.74 17.66
CA ASP A 282 -14.14 -1.96 18.33
C ASP A 282 -13.59 -0.63 18.85
N LEU A 283 -14.12 0.48 18.30
CA LEU A 283 -13.75 1.86 18.66
C LEU A 283 -13.92 2.15 20.16
N SER A 284 -14.95 1.59 20.80
CA SER A 284 -15.25 1.84 22.21
C SER A 284 -14.18 1.32 23.18
N LEU A 285 -13.29 0.44 22.69
CA LEU A 285 -12.16 -0.07 23.45
C LEU A 285 -11.04 0.97 23.60
N VAL A 286 -10.90 1.90 22.65
CA VAL A 286 -9.81 2.89 22.63
C VAL A 286 -10.29 4.33 22.64
N LEU A 287 -11.48 4.65 22.13
CA LEU A 287 -12.03 5.99 22.10
C LEU A 287 -13.09 6.21 23.19
N THR A 288 -13.18 7.44 23.68
CA THR A 288 -14.31 7.90 24.48
C THR A 288 -15.54 8.12 23.58
N PRO A 289 -16.77 8.29 24.14
CA PRO A 289 -17.91 8.70 23.33
C PRO A 289 -17.66 10.00 22.54
N LEU A 290 -16.94 10.97 23.12
CA LEU A 290 -16.56 12.20 22.42
C LEU A 290 -15.59 11.92 21.27
N GLY A 291 -14.59 11.04 21.48
CA GLY A 291 -13.66 10.62 20.45
C GLY A 291 -14.38 9.93 19.28
N ILE A 292 -15.40 9.10 19.58
CA ILE A 292 -16.23 8.45 18.54
C ILE A 292 -17.09 9.48 17.81
N ASP A 293 -17.74 10.42 18.54
CA ASP A 293 -18.56 11.47 17.92
C ASP A 293 -17.75 12.36 16.95
N LEU A 294 -16.44 12.58 17.25
CA LEU A 294 -15.55 13.34 16.38
C LEU A 294 -15.10 12.56 15.13
N LEU A 295 -15.33 11.25 15.07
CA LEU A 295 -15.04 10.48 13.86
C LEU A 295 -16.03 10.80 12.72
N ASP A 296 -17.20 11.36 13.01
CA ASP A 296 -18.10 11.86 11.96
C ASP A 296 -17.41 12.96 11.11
N GLU A 297 -16.47 13.72 11.71
CA GLU A 297 -15.70 14.73 10.99
C GLU A 297 -14.63 14.12 10.06
N VAL A 298 -14.12 12.89 10.34
CA VAL A 298 -13.07 12.28 9.51
C VAL A 298 -13.55 11.92 8.10
N ASP A 299 -14.86 11.63 7.96
CA ASP A 299 -15.49 11.35 6.67
C ASP A 299 -15.89 12.63 5.91
N GLU A 300 -15.77 13.80 6.57
CA GLU A 300 -16.25 15.07 6.04
C GLU A 300 -15.12 16.07 5.73
N VAL A 301 -13.93 15.93 6.37
CA VAL A 301 -12.83 16.90 6.23
C VAL A 301 -11.49 16.24 5.97
N CYS A 302 -10.56 16.98 5.37
CA CYS A 302 -9.20 16.50 5.15
C CYS A 302 -8.29 16.73 6.38
N ALA A 303 -7.12 16.09 6.39
CA ALA A 303 -6.23 15.98 7.55
C ALA A 303 -5.94 17.32 8.28
N GLY A 304 -5.73 18.41 7.53
CA GLY A 304 -5.43 19.72 8.14
C GLY A 304 -6.59 20.31 8.95
N GLU A 305 -7.83 20.15 8.48
CA GLU A 305 -9.03 20.61 9.17
C GLU A 305 -9.33 19.72 10.39
N LEU A 306 -9.14 18.41 10.26
CA LEU A 306 -9.30 17.44 11.33
C LEU A 306 -8.33 17.71 12.47
N GLY A 307 -7.06 18.02 12.16
CA GLY A 307 -6.06 18.42 13.14
C GLY A 307 -6.51 19.64 13.96
N ALA A 308 -7.14 20.64 13.31
CA ALA A 308 -7.69 21.81 14.00
C ALA A 308 -8.88 21.46 14.92
N ALA A 309 -9.70 20.48 14.56
CA ALA A 309 -10.82 20.02 15.39
C ALA A 309 -10.33 19.26 16.63
N TRP A 310 -9.44 18.28 16.42
CA TRP A 310 -8.92 17.42 17.48
C TRP A 310 -8.00 18.15 18.48
N SER A 311 -7.30 19.20 18.06
CA SER A 311 -6.42 20.00 18.93
C SER A 311 -7.14 20.78 20.04
N ARG A 312 -8.48 20.84 19.99
CA ARG A 312 -9.32 21.51 21.00
C ARG A 312 -9.50 20.71 22.27
N TYR A 313 -9.14 19.42 22.24
CA TYR A 313 -9.38 18.47 23.32
C TYR A 313 -8.07 17.86 23.81
N GLU A 314 -8.02 17.54 25.09
CA GLU A 314 -6.90 16.78 25.66
C GLU A 314 -7.00 15.30 25.28
N TYR A 315 -5.88 14.58 25.37
CA TYR A 315 -5.83 13.16 24.99
C TYR A 315 -6.86 12.31 25.75
N GLU A 316 -6.97 12.51 27.07
CA GLU A 316 -7.88 11.76 27.95
C GLU A 316 -9.37 12.08 27.73
N GLU A 317 -9.69 13.19 27.03
CA GLU A 317 -11.05 13.48 26.59
C GLU A 317 -11.44 12.67 25.36
N LEU A 318 -10.46 12.24 24.54
CA LEU A 318 -10.67 11.54 23.26
C LEU A 318 -10.40 10.06 23.36
N ILE A 319 -9.39 9.64 24.10
CA ILE A 319 -8.89 8.27 24.21
C ILE A 319 -9.23 7.71 25.59
N THR A 320 -9.91 6.56 25.63
CA THR A 320 -10.32 5.91 26.88
C THR A 320 -9.26 4.93 27.40
N ASN A 321 -8.59 4.19 26.51
CA ASN A 321 -7.50 3.29 26.86
C ASN A 321 -6.36 3.44 25.84
N ASP A 322 -5.13 3.21 26.30
CA ASP A 322 -3.95 3.17 25.42
C ASP A 322 -4.09 1.99 24.44
N PRO A 323 -4.06 2.22 23.12
CA PRO A 323 -4.16 1.14 22.14
C PRO A 323 -3.04 0.11 22.27
N ASN A 324 -1.89 0.44 22.86
CA ASN A 324 -0.82 -0.51 23.15
C ASN A 324 -1.16 -1.54 24.23
N GLU A 325 -2.19 -1.30 25.05
CA GLU A 325 -2.54 -2.12 26.21
C GLU A 325 -3.86 -2.89 26.03
N VAL A 326 -4.55 -2.72 24.89
CA VAL A 326 -5.90 -3.26 24.66
C VAL A 326 -5.95 -4.06 23.36
N GLU A 327 -6.35 -5.34 23.46
CA GLU A 327 -6.62 -6.17 22.28
C GLU A 327 -8.00 -5.82 21.65
N PRO A 328 -8.12 -5.86 20.31
CA PRO A 328 -7.10 -6.31 19.33
C PRO A 328 -6.13 -5.21 18.90
N TRP A 329 -6.26 -3.98 19.38
CA TRP A 329 -5.49 -2.81 18.95
C TRP A 329 -3.97 -2.98 19.11
N ALA A 330 -3.53 -3.58 20.20
CA ALA A 330 -2.12 -3.86 20.45
C ALA A 330 -1.53 -4.82 19.41
N THR A 331 -2.29 -5.84 19.03
CA THR A 331 -1.92 -6.77 17.93
C THR A 331 -1.90 -6.06 16.59
N LEU A 332 -2.94 -5.28 16.24
CA LEU A 332 -3.03 -4.54 14.99
C LEU A 332 -1.89 -3.52 14.81
N LEU A 333 -1.44 -2.86 15.90
CA LEU A 333 -0.27 -1.97 15.86
C LEU A 333 1.02 -2.71 15.46
N VAL A 334 1.14 -3.99 15.78
CA VAL A 334 2.31 -4.79 15.39
C VAL A 334 2.15 -5.36 13.98
N GLU A 335 0.96 -5.83 13.61
CA GLU A 335 0.67 -6.40 12.29
C GLU A 335 0.80 -5.37 11.16
N ASN A 336 0.47 -4.11 11.46
CA ASN A 336 0.62 -2.99 10.51
C ASN A 336 1.95 -2.24 10.66
N ASP A 337 2.93 -2.75 11.40
CA ASP A 337 4.25 -2.14 11.55
C ASP A 337 5.23 -2.76 10.52
N PRO A 338 5.85 -1.99 9.60
CA PRO A 338 6.65 -2.53 8.51
C PRO A 338 8.02 -3.06 8.97
N GLY A 339 8.67 -3.85 8.11
CA GLY A 339 10.06 -4.29 8.27
C GLY A 339 10.23 -5.62 9.02
N TYR A 340 9.19 -6.46 9.07
CA TYR A 340 9.27 -7.83 9.60
C TYR A 340 9.48 -8.89 8.54
N GLU A 341 9.35 -8.55 7.27
CA GLU A 341 9.55 -9.44 6.13
C GLU A 341 10.58 -8.86 5.16
N VAL A 342 11.35 -9.75 4.51
CA VAL A 342 12.33 -9.33 3.49
C VAL A 342 11.57 -8.95 2.21
N GLY A 343 11.74 -7.72 1.75
CA GLY A 343 11.11 -7.22 0.55
C GLY A 343 11.82 -7.65 -0.75
N ALA A 344 11.15 -7.42 -1.86
CA ALA A 344 11.61 -7.78 -3.21
C ALA A 344 12.85 -6.99 -3.65
N SER A 345 13.06 -5.79 -3.11
CA SER A 345 14.12 -4.87 -3.55
C SER A 345 14.89 -4.24 -2.38
N PRO A 346 16.10 -3.70 -2.63
CA PRO A 346 16.80 -2.85 -1.66
C PRO A 346 15.97 -1.62 -1.27
N VAL A 347 16.14 -1.17 -0.02
CA VAL A 347 15.38 -0.05 0.55
C VAL A 347 16.30 1.13 0.85
N LEU A 348 15.90 2.34 0.44
CA LEU A 348 16.47 3.61 0.89
C LEU A 348 15.48 4.30 1.83
N ILE A 349 15.88 4.54 3.08
CA ILE A 349 15.09 5.32 4.04
C ILE A 349 15.63 6.75 4.09
N ILE A 350 14.75 7.74 3.93
CA ILE A 350 15.06 9.17 3.99
C ILE A 350 14.31 9.79 5.16
N HIS A 351 14.98 10.55 6.05
CA HIS A 351 14.32 11.14 7.21
C HIS A 351 14.91 12.51 7.59
N GLY A 352 14.04 13.49 7.87
CA GLY A 352 14.45 14.78 8.43
C GLY A 352 14.79 14.66 9.92
N GLU A 353 15.92 15.26 10.36
CA GLU A 353 16.31 15.17 11.77
C GLU A 353 15.44 15.99 12.72
N ASN A 354 14.72 17.00 12.17
CA ASN A 354 13.77 17.84 12.92
C ASN A 354 12.32 17.47 12.57
N ASP A 355 12.08 16.21 12.22
CA ASP A 355 10.73 15.73 11.95
C ASP A 355 9.85 15.86 13.20
N GLU A 356 8.79 16.65 13.07
CA GLU A 356 7.86 17.01 14.14
C GLU A 356 6.63 16.07 14.21
N GLN A 357 6.50 15.19 13.22
CA GLN A 357 5.37 14.25 13.11
C GLN A 357 5.77 12.82 13.43
N ILE A 358 6.83 12.34 12.78
CA ILE A 358 7.34 10.99 12.95
C ILE A 358 8.73 11.06 13.60
N PRO A 359 8.90 10.57 14.84
CA PRO A 359 10.20 10.63 15.52
C PRO A 359 11.30 9.97 14.71
N VAL A 360 12.38 10.72 14.40
CA VAL A 360 13.50 10.23 13.58
C VAL A 360 14.15 8.94 14.10
N VAL A 361 14.02 8.65 15.40
CA VAL A 361 14.47 7.39 16.01
C VAL A 361 13.71 6.17 15.49
N SER A 362 12.46 6.33 15.03
CA SER A 362 11.68 5.21 14.49
C SER A 362 12.35 4.59 13.26
N SER A 363 12.86 5.42 12.35
CA SER A 363 13.58 4.92 11.18
C SER A 363 14.94 4.28 11.52
N GLN A 364 15.60 4.70 12.60
CA GLN A 364 16.80 4.00 13.08
C GLN A 364 16.49 2.60 13.61
N LEU A 365 15.39 2.46 14.35
CA LEU A 365 14.93 1.16 14.86
C LEU A 365 14.44 0.26 13.71
N LEU A 366 13.80 0.86 12.69
CA LEU A 366 13.39 0.15 11.48
C LEU A 366 14.59 -0.46 10.74
N VAL A 367 15.65 0.31 10.51
CA VAL A 367 16.91 -0.19 9.91
C VAL A 367 17.46 -1.37 10.70
N THR A 368 17.51 -1.23 12.03
CA THR A 368 18.00 -2.33 12.90
C THR A 368 17.19 -3.60 12.68
N ARG A 369 15.85 -3.50 12.68
CA ARG A 369 14.93 -4.62 12.42
C ARG A 369 15.15 -5.22 11.03
N MET A 370 15.23 -4.38 10.00
CA MET A 370 15.44 -4.82 8.62
C MET A 370 16.78 -5.56 8.44
N CYS A 371 17.83 -5.07 9.06
CA CYS A 371 19.14 -5.75 9.07
C CYS A 371 19.08 -7.13 9.76
N GLU A 372 18.34 -7.26 10.86
CA GLU A 372 18.20 -8.54 11.58
C GLU A 372 17.54 -9.64 10.74
N ILE A 373 16.66 -9.27 9.82
CA ILE A 373 16.01 -10.20 8.90
C ILE A 373 16.75 -10.38 7.57
N GLY A 374 17.81 -9.61 7.33
CA GLY A 374 18.65 -9.70 6.11
C GLY A 374 18.15 -8.85 4.94
N GLN A 375 17.35 -7.82 5.19
CA GLN A 375 16.94 -6.85 4.18
C GLN A 375 18.09 -5.88 3.90
N ASP A 376 18.44 -5.68 2.62
CA ASP A 376 19.36 -4.62 2.21
C ASP A 376 18.68 -3.26 2.39
N VAL A 377 19.22 -2.45 3.33
CA VAL A 377 18.67 -1.13 3.66
C VAL A 377 19.76 -0.10 3.87
N GLU A 378 19.59 1.08 3.30
CA GLU A 378 20.39 2.28 3.50
C GLU A 378 19.52 3.36 4.15
N ARG A 379 20.03 4.11 5.13
CA ARG A 379 19.33 5.22 5.76
C ARG A 379 20.12 6.52 5.62
N ARG A 380 19.46 7.57 5.13
CA ARG A 380 19.99 8.93 5.04
C ARG A 380 19.16 9.88 5.89
N THR A 381 19.83 10.65 6.75
CA THR A 381 19.18 11.70 7.55
C THR A 381 19.64 13.07 7.10
N TYR A 382 18.72 14.04 7.22
CA TYR A 382 18.95 15.39 6.72
C TYR A 382 18.84 16.38 7.87
N PRO A 383 19.99 16.94 8.34
CA PRO A 383 20.04 17.90 9.45
C PRO A 383 19.16 19.12 9.20
N GLY A 384 18.36 19.49 10.19
CA GLY A 384 17.51 20.67 10.15
C GLY A 384 16.23 20.56 9.32
N GLN A 385 16.01 19.43 8.61
CA GLN A 385 14.81 19.22 7.81
C GLN A 385 13.67 18.71 8.68
N SER A 386 12.47 19.28 8.45
CA SER A 386 11.20 18.87 9.04
C SER A 386 10.60 17.66 8.30
N HIS A 387 9.44 17.20 8.72
CA HIS A 387 8.72 16.08 8.09
C HIS A 387 8.57 16.24 6.57
N ALA A 388 7.90 17.29 6.12
CA ALA A 388 7.74 17.56 4.68
C ALA A 388 8.98 18.24 4.07
N GLY A 389 9.77 18.96 4.87
CA GLY A 389 10.92 19.72 4.42
C GLY A 389 12.06 18.87 3.87
N VAL A 390 12.09 17.57 4.17
CA VAL A 390 13.13 16.65 3.72
C VAL A 390 13.01 16.27 2.24
N ILE A 391 11.82 16.33 1.66
CA ILE A 391 11.55 15.85 0.27
C ILE A 391 12.45 16.56 -0.74
N GLY A 392 12.41 17.89 -0.78
CA GLY A 392 13.20 18.65 -1.76
C GLY A 392 14.72 18.45 -1.64
N PRO A 393 15.31 18.65 -0.44
CA PRO A 393 16.75 18.46 -0.24
C PRO A 393 17.25 17.04 -0.50
N SER A 394 16.43 16.01 -0.32
CA SER A 394 16.81 14.63 -0.57
C SER A 394 16.71 14.21 -2.04
N MET A 395 15.94 14.94 -2.85
CA MET A 395 15.62 14.57 -4.23
C MET A 395 16.87 14.26 -5.09
N PRO A 396 17.95 15.08 -5.11
CA PRO A 396 19.11 14.78 -5.96
C PRO A 396 19.76 13.44 -5.63
N GLU A 397 20.01 13.16 -4.35
CA GLU A 397 20.63 11.92 -3.92
C GLU A 397 19.71 10.70 -4.07
N MET A 398 18.41 10.91 -3.93
CA MET A 398 17.39 9.89 -4.18
C MET A 398 17.36 9.50 -5.66
N LEU A 399 17.37 10.47 -6.57
CA LEU A 399 17.41 10.23 -8.01
C LEU A 399 18.67 9.50 -8.45
N GLU A 400 19.83 9.85 -7.90
CA GLU A 400 21.10 9.12 -8.14
C GLU A 400 21.00 7.66 -7.66
N TRP A 401 20.36 7.44 -6.51
CA TRP A 401 20.15 6.10 -5.98
C TRP A 401 19.19 5.29 -6.87
N ILE A 402 18.10 5.90 -7.34
CA ILE A 402 17.13 5.29 -8.26
C ILE A 402 17.82 4.93 -9.59
N ASP A 403 18.57 5.86 -10.18
CA ASP A 403 19.30 5.65 -11.44
C ASP A 403 20.27 4.44 -11.33
N ALA A 404 20.95 4.29 -10.19
CA ALA A 404 21.82 3.15 -9.92
C ALA A 404 21.04 1.82 -9.82
N ARG A 405 19.84 1.81 -9.22
CA ARG A 405 18.99 0.61 -9.16
C ARG A 405 18.46 0.22 -10.54
N LEU A 406 18.04 1.20 -11.32
CA LEU A 406 17.63 0.98 -12.71
C LEU A 406 18.79 0.48 -13.58
N ALA A 407 20.02 0.87 -13.30
CA ALA A 407 21.22 0.36 -13.96
C ALA A 407 21.63 -1.06 -13.47
N GLY A 408 20.98 -1.63 -12.47
CA GLY A 408 21.31 -2.94 -11.89
C GLY A 408 22.56 -2.92 -11.00
N GLU A 409 22.98 -1.75 -10.52
CA GLU A 409 24.09 -1.63 -9.56
C GLU A 409 23.66 -2.14 -8.18
N ALA A 410 24.57 -2.69 -7.40
CA ALA A 410 24.27 -3.14 -6.04
C ALA A 410 23.99 -1.94 -5.11
N ALA A 411 23.00 -2.07 -4.22
CA ALA A 411 22.74 -1.05 -3.21
C ALA A 411 23.84 -1.02 -2.14
N ALA A 412 24.11 0.15 -1.58
CA ALA A 412 24.79 0.24 -0.31
C ALA A 412 23.85 -0.30 0.80
N SER A 413 24.43 -0.80 1.89
CA SER A 413 23.66 -1.32 3.01
C SER A 413 24.29 -0.86 4.33
N ASP A 414 23.46 -0.40 5.27
CA ASP A 414 23.87 -0.06 6.64
C ASP A 414 23.88 -1.29 7.56
N CYS A 415 23.59 -2.47 7.01
CA CYS A 415 23.67 -3.72 7.72
C CYS A 415 25.14 -4.18 7.80
N ALA A 416 25.74 -4.14 9.00
CA ALA A 416 27.14 -4.47 9.26
C ALA A 416 27.41 -5.99 9.28
#